data_4ddac0740c21a9240d1642d46682b180
#
_entry.id   4ddac0740c21a9240d1642d46682b180
#
_cell.length_a   1.000
_cell.length_b   1.000
_cell.length_c   1.000
_cell.angle_alpha   90.00
_cell.angle_beta   90.00
_cell.angle_gamma   90.00
#
_symmetry.space_group_name_H-M   'P 1'
#
loop_
_entity.id
_entity.type
_entity.pdbx_description
1 polymer ?
#
loop_
_entity_poly.entity_id
_entity_poly.type
_entity_poly.pdbx_seq_one_letter_code
_entity_poly.pdbx_strand_id
1 'polypeptide(L)'
;MKKVIIGLTGEMGSGKDTFCNYVKENYKNVFVLRFSEVLTDVLKIFFDEIKREDQSWLGSSLKDRFGSDILVRALIKKANSIKEGIVILNGVRSKGEEKIIRENGGRIIYVTADPKLRWERVCIRKEKADDDISYEKFLEMHKLSTEVPVPKIGKEADFKLQNNGSKAEFYKEIKKTIDLLQ
;
A
#
# COMPACT_ATOMS: atom_id res chain seq x y z
N MET A 1 1.02 21.13 -11.99
CA MET A 1 0.71 20.65 -10.62
C MET A 1 2.01 20.18 -9.99
N LYS A 2 2.28 20.51 -8.72
CA LYS A 2 3.50 20.03 -8.04
C LYS A 2 3.41 18.52 -7.84
N LYS A 3 4.54 17.81 -7.97
CA LYS A 3 4.58 16.37 -7.68
C LYS A 3 4.38 16.12 -6.17
N VAL A 4 3.45 15.24 -5.84
CA VAL A 4 3.19 14.77 -4.46
C VAL A 4 3.49 13.28 -4.39
N ILE A 5 4.31 12.84 -3.44
CA ILE A 5 4.61 11.43 -3.19
C ILE A 5 3.91 11.01 -1.89
N ILE A 6 3.14 9.94 -1.96
CA ILE A 6 2.37 9.38 -0.85
C ILE A 6 2.80 7.94 -0.61
N GLY A 7 3.29 7.65 0.59
CA GLY A 7 3.42 6.28 1.08
C GLY A 7 2.11 5.84 1.73
N LEU A 8 1.40 4.91 1.12
CA LEU A 8 0.14 4.40 1.64
C LEU A 8 0.37 3.12 2.43
N THR A 9 0.02 3.14 3.71
CA THR A 9 0.08 1.98 4.61
C THR A 9 -1.28 1.68 5.23
N GLY A 10 -1.44 0.48 5.75
CA GLY A 10 -2.67 0.05 6.41
C GLY A 10 -2.82 -1.47 6.35
N GLU A 11 -3.55 -2.02 7.29
CA GLU A 11 -3.77 -3.45 7.44
C GLU A 11 -4.61 -4.02 6.28
N MET A 12 -4.64 -5.33 6.18
CA MET A 12 -5.50 -6.05 5.23
C MET A 12 -6.98 -5.67 5.47
N GLY A 13 -7.73 -5.41 4.40
CA GLY A 13 -9.14 -5.01 4.47
C GLY A 13 -9.40 -3.57 4.93
N SER A 14 -8.37 -2.74 5.20
CA SER A 14 -8.55 -1.36 5.68
C SER A 14 -9.14 -0.38 4.65
N GLY A 15 -9.03 -0.68 3.34
CA GLY A 15 -9.57 0.18 2.26
C GLY A 15 -8.51 0.94 1.47
N LYS A 16 -7.25 0.50 1.46
CA LYS A 16 -6.17 1.11 0.65
C LYS A 16 -6.50 1.14 -0.85
N ASP A 17 -7.07 0.07 -1.38
CA ASP A 17 -7.44 0.03 -2.81
C ASP A 17 -8.61 0.98 -3.10
N THR A 18 -9.57 1.10 -2.18
CA THR A 18 -10.66 2.11 -2.25
C THR A 18 -10.08 3.53 -2.26
N PHE A 19 -9.06 3.80 -1.42
CA PHE A 19 -8.34 5.07 -1.43
C PHE A 19 -7.70 5.34 -2.79
N CYS A 20 -6.93 4.38 -3.30
CA CYS A 20 -6.24 4.52 -4.60
C CYS A 20 -7.22 4.75 -5.75
N ASN A 21 -8.34 4.01 -5.78
CA ASN A 21 -9.36 4.13 -6.82
C ASN A 21 -10.04 5.50 -6.76
N TYR A 22 -10.44 5.96 -5.56
CA TYR A 22 -11.03 7.28 -5.41
C TYR A 22 -10.10 8.40 -5.92
N VAL A 23 -8.81 8.35 -5.57
CA VAL A 23 -7.84 9.35 -6.01
C VAL A 23 -7.68 9.30 -7.54
N LYS A 24 -7.59 8.10 -8.14
CA LYS A 24 -7.50 7.94 -9.61
C LYS A 24 -8.72 8.50 -10.34
N GLU A 25 -9.91 8.33 -9.79
CA GLU A 25 -11.17 8.77 -10.41
C GLU A 25 -11.41 10.29 -10.31
N ASN A 26 -10.87 10.92 -9.26
CA ASN A 26 -11.19 12.31 -8.92
C ASN A 26 -10.05 13.31 -9.16
N TYR A 27 -8.83 12.83 -9.41
CA TYR A 27 -7.66 13.68 -9.62
C TYR A 27 -6.94 13.30 -10.91
N LYS A 28 -6.30 14.31 -11.56
CA LYS A 28 -5.50 14.08 -12.77
C LYS A 28 -4.07 13.68 -12.45
N ASN A 29 -3.42 12.98 -13.37
CA ASN A 29 -2.02 12.56 -13.26
C ASN A 29 -1.74 11.77 -11.97
N VAL A 30 -2.55 10.73 -11.71
CA VAL A 30 -2.41 9.85 -10.54
C VAL A 30 -1.73 8.54 -10.95
N PHE A 31 -0.64 8.24 -10.27
CA PHE A 31 0.18 7.03 -10.49
C PHE A 31 0.19 6.21 -9.22
N VAL A 32 -0.38 5.02 -9.27
CA VAL A 32 -0.34 4.06 -8.14
C VAL A 32 0.73 3.03 -8.45
N LEU A 33 1.77 3.00 -7.65
CA LEU A 33 2.89 2.07 -7.75
C LEU A 33 2.81 1.06 -6.59
N ARG A 34 2.72 -0.23 -6.90
CA ARG A 34 2.68 -1.30 -5.91
C ARG A 34 4.03 -2.01 -5.82
N PHE A 35 4.42 -2.40 -4.62
CA PHE A 35 5.66 -3.17 -4.39
C PHE A 35 5.66 -4.50 -5.16
N SER A 36 4.51 -5.17 -5.26
CA SER A 36 4.37 -6.41 -6.02
C SER A 36 4.48 -6.21 -7.53
N GLU A 37 4.10 -5.05 -8.06
CA GLU A 37 4.17 -4.78 -9.51
C GLU A 37 5.61 -4.75 -10.01
N VAL A 38 6.56 -4.25 -9.20
CA VAL A 38 7.99 -4.27 -9.56
C VAL A 38 8.47 -5.72 -9.78
N LEU A 39 8.04 -6.62 -8.90
CA LEU A 39 8.38 -8.04 -9.00
C LEU A 39 7.68 -8.70 -10.20
N THR A 40 6.41 -8.37 -10.41
CA THR A 40 5.64 -8.84 -11.56
C THR A 40 6.25 -8.38 -12.88
N ASP A 41 6.67 -7.12 -13.00
CA ASP A 41 7.29 -6.58 -14.21
C ASP A 41 8.58 -7.35 -14.56
N VAL A 42 9.37 -7.71 -13.55
CA VAL A 42 10.59 -8.51 -13.75
C VAL A 42 10.26 -9.95 -14.16
N LEU A 43 9.33 -10.58 -13.46
CA LEU A 43 8.96 -11.98 -13.73
C LEU A 43 8.30 -12.15 -15.10
N LYS A 44 7.53 -11.17 -15.57
CA LYS A 44 6.91 -11.16 -16.91
C LYS A 44 7.91 -11.18 -18.07
N ILE A 45 9.16 -10.83 -17.82
CA ILE A 45 10.22 -10.96 -18.83
C ILE A 45 10.52 -12.44 -19.13
N PHE A 46 10.28 -13.32 -18.15
CA PHE A 46 10.66 -14.73 -18.23
C PHE A 46 9.45 -15.68 -18.31
N PHE A 47 8.29 -15.26 -17.78
CA PHE A 47 7.13 -16.14 -17.58
C PHE A 47 5.83 -15.47 -18.02
N ASP A 48 4.97 -16.20 -18.72
CA ASP A 48 3.62 -15.76 -19.10
C ASP A 48 2.66 -15.77 -17.90
N GLU A 49 2.79 -16.79 -17.04
CA GLU A 49 2.01 -16.93 -15.81
C GLU A 49 2.90 -16.72 -14.59
N ILE A 50 2.45 -15.90 -13.64
CA ILE A 50 3.19 -15.55 -12.42
C ILE A 50 2.35 -15.93 -11.22
N LYS A 51 2.90 -16.77 -10.36
CA LYS A 51 2.30 -17.15 -9.09
C LYS A 51 2.77 -16.25 -7.96
N ARG A 52 2.02 -16.22 -6.87
CA ARG A 52 2.36 -15.44 -5.67
C ARG A 52 3.68 -15.93 -5.04
N GLU A 53 3.95 -17.23 -5.12
CA GLU A 53 5.19 -17.84 -4.65
C GLU A 53 6.40 -17.29 -5.40
N ASP A 54 6.28 -17.09 -6.73
CA ASP A 54 7.37 -16.54 -7.56
C ASP A 54 7.70 -15.11 -7.16
N GLN A 55 6.67 -14.28 -6.93
CA GLN A 55 6.87 -12.91 -6.43
C GLN A 55 7.51 -12.91 -5.03
N SER A 56 7.06 -13.80 -4.15
CA SER A 56 7.59 -13.91 -2.79
C SER A 56 9.06 -14.33 -2.80
N TRP A 57 9.39 -15.34 -3.60
CA TRP A 57 10.76 -15.82 -3.79
C TRP A 57 11.67 -14.73 -4.35
N LEU A 58 11.27 -14.06 -5.44
CA LEU A 58 12.07 -12.99 -6.05
C LEU A 58 12.25 -11.83 -5.07
N GLY A 59 11.18 -11.43 -4.38
CA GLY A 59 11.22 -10.37 -3.38
C GLY A 59 12.18 -10.67 -2.24
N SER A 60 12.17 -11.90 -1.71
CA SER A 60 13.10 -12.34 -0.67
C SER A 60 14.53 -12.35 -1.20
N SER A 61 14.78 -12.97 -2.35
CA SER A 61 16.11 -13.05 -2.95
C SER A 61 16.73 -11.68 -3.21
N LEU A 62 15.93 -10.71 -3.68
CA LEU A 62 16.40 -9.33 -3.87
C LEU A 62 16.74 -8.65 -2.54
N LYS A 63 15.91 -8.84 -1.51
CA LYS A 63 16.15 -8.28 -0.18
C LYS A 63 17.39 -8.88 0.48
N ASP A 64 17.58 -10.18 0.37
CA ASP A 64 18.72 -10.89 0.93
C ASP A 64 20.03 -10.43 0.27
N ARG A 65 20.02 -10.20 -1.04
CA ARG A 65 21.21 -9.80 -1.79
C ARG A 65 21.53 -8.32 -1.71
N PHE A 66 20.50 -7.45 -1.75
CA PHE A 66 20.64 -6.01 -1.97
C PHE A 66 20.12 -5.15 -0.80
N GLY A 67 19.62 -5.78 0.26
CA GLY A 67 19.06 -5.12 1.42
C GLY A 67 17.54 -4.99 1.37
N SER A 68 16.92 -4.87 2.56
CA SER A 68 15.47 -4.88 2.76
C SER A 68 14.73 -3.73 2.05
N ASP A 69 15.43 -2.69 1.66
CA ASP A 69 14.91 -1.46 1.05
C ASP A 69 14.98 -1.45 -0.49
N ILE A 70 15.48 -2.53 -1.12
CA ILE A 70 15.67 -2.57 -2.59
C ILE A 70 14.37 -2.27 -3.36
N LEU A 71 13.23 -2.77 -2.90
CA LEU A 71 11.97 -2.57 -3.59
C LEU A 71 11.47 -1.13 -3.48
N VAL A 72 11.59 -0.49 -2.32
CA VAL A 72 11.19 0.93 -2.17
C VAL A 72 12.12 1.84 -2.98
N ARG A 73 13.42 1.53 -3.07
CA ARG A 73 14.34 2.27 -3.94
C ARG A 73 13.93 2.18 -5.41
N ALA A 74 13.50 1.01 -5.87
CA ALA A 74 12.98 0.83 -7.24
C ALA A 74 11.71 1.67 -7.47
N LEU A 75 10.77 1.68 -6.51
CA LEU A 75 9.56 2.50 -6.58
C LEU A 75 9.88 4.00 -6.55
N ILE A 76 10.80 4.45 -5.72
CA ILE A 76 11.25 5.86 -5.67
C ILE A 76 11.90 6.26 -6.99
N LYS A 77 12.71 5.38 -7.61
CA LYS A 77 13.26 5.63 -8.94
C LYS A 77 12.15 5.83 -9.98
N LYS A 78 11.11 4.98 -9.99
CA LYS A 78 9.92 5.16 -10.84
C LYS A 78 9.18 6.47 -10.49
N ALA A 79 8.96 6.76 -9.21
CA ALA A 79 8.32 8.00 -8.76
C ALA A 79 9.10 9.26 -9.18
N ASN A 80 10.42 9.20 -9.18
CA ASN A 80 11.28 10.33 -9.56
C ASN A 80 11.31 10.60 -11.07
N SER A 81 10.99 9.61 -11.91
CA SER A 81 10.82 9.83 -13.35
C SER A 81 9.51 10.56 -13.70
N ILE A 82 8.54 10.59 -12.79
CA ILE A 82 7.27 11.31 -12.94
C ILE A 82 7.52 12.78 -12.58
N LYS A 83 7.23 13.68 -13.52
CA LYS A 83 7.52 15.12 -13.37
C LYS A 83 6.49 15.83 -12.50
N GLU A 84 5.21 15.47 -12.61
CA GLU A 84 4.09 16.11 -11.90
C GLU A 84 2.97 15.11 -11.62
N GLY A 85 2.10 15.44 -10.65
CA GLY A 85 0.95 14.62 -10.29
C GLY A 85 1.07 13.96 -8.91
N ILE A 86 0.17 13.06 -8.62
CA ILE A 86 0.09 12.33 -7.35
C ILE A 86 0.66 10.92 -7.55
N VAL A 87 1.74 10.60 -6.85
CA VAL A 87 2.36 9.26 -6.88
C VAL A 87 2.08 8.57 -5.57
N ILE A 88 1.34 7.46 -5.60
CA ILE A 88 0.98 6.66 -4.43
C ILE A 88 1.82 5.38 -4.43
N LEU A 89 2.68 5.22 -3.44
CA LEU A 89 3.42 3.99 -3.17
C LEU A 89 2.57 3.11 -2.26
N ASN A 90 1.78 2.20 -2.86
CA ASN A 90 0.77 1.42 -2.13
C ASN A 90 1.39 0.16 -1.52
N GLY A 91 1.31 0.05 -0.20
CA GLY A 91 1.69 -1.14 0.55
C GLY A 91 2.99 -0.99 1.35
N VAL A 92 3.26 0.19 1.91
CA VAL A 92 4.38 0.42 2.84
C VAL A 92 4.21 -0.48 4.07
N ARG A 93 5.24 -1.27 4.40
CA ARG A 93 5.19 -2.30 5.44
C ARG A 93 6.41 -2.33 6.37
N SER A 94 7.39 -1.47 6.17
CA SER A 94 8.58 -1.40 7.03
C SER A 94 8.99 0.04 7.34
N LYS A 95 9.67 0.22 8.47
CA LYS A 95 10.26 1.51 8.86
C LYS A 95 11.34 1.98 7.88
N GLY A 96 12.07 1.05 7.27
CA GLY A 96 13.04 1.39 6.23
C GLY A 96 12.36 1.98 4.99
N GLU A 97 11.26 1.40 4.56
CA GLU A 97 10.46 1.94 3.44
C GLU A 97 9.89 3.32 3.77
N GLU A 98 9.29 3.48 4.97
CA GLU A 98 8.80 4.77 5.45
C GLU A 98 9.89 5.84 5.42
N LYS A 99 11.06 5.55 5.97
CA LYS A 99 12.22 6.45 6.03
C LYS A 99 12.61 6.93 4.62
N ILE A 100 12.80 6.00 3.68
CA ILE A 100 13.20 6.33 2.31
C ILE A 100 12.14 7.19 1.61
N ILE A 101 10.86 6.92 1.81
CA ILE A 101 9.78 7.73 1.26
C ILE A 101 9.84 9.16 1.80
N ARG A 102 10.04 9.35 3.11
CA ARG A 102 10.17 10.66 3.74
C ARG A 102 11.41 11.43 3.27
N GLU A 103 12.55 10.76 3.15
CA GLU A 103 13.79 11.34 2.62
C GLU A 103 13.64 11.84 1.18
N ASN A 104 12.69 11.30 0.42
CA ASN A 104 12.34 11.76 -0.94
C ASN A 104 11.15 12.74 -0.95
N GLY A 105 10.85 13.39 0.18
CA GLY A 105 9.80 14.40 0.30
C GLY A 105 8.37 13.83 0.33
N GLY A 106 8.22 12.51 0.48
CA GLY A 106 6.92 11.85 0.57
C GLY A 106 6.29 11.97 1.95
N ARG A 107 4.95 11.83 1.99
CA ARG A 107 4.13 11.78 3.20
C ARG A 107 3.52 10.41 3.37
N ILE A 108 3.34 10.00 4.62
CA ILE A 108 2.74 8.70 4.94
C ILE A 108 1.27 8.89 5.30
N ILE A 109 0.41 8.15 4.61
CA ILE A 109 -1.01 8.05 4.92
C ILE A 109 -1.28 6.64 5.45
N TYR A 110 -1.88 6.57 6.62
CA TYR A 110 -2.32 5.32 7.23
C TYR A 110 -3.82 5.19 7.15
N VAL A 111 -4.28 4.14 6.49
CA VAL A 111 -5.70 3.76 6.40
C VAL A 111 -5.95 2.59 7.32
N THR A 112 -6.87 2.73 8.25
CA THR A 112 -7.23 1.66 9.19
C THR A 112 -8.73 1.52 9.34
N ALA A 113 -9.18 0.39 9.86
CA ALA A 113 -10.57 0.14 10.26
C ALA A 113 -10.59 -0.93 11.35
N ASP A 114 -11.73 -1.07 12.02
CA ASP A 114 -11.92 -2.08 13.04
C ASP A 114 -11.66 -3.50 12.49
N PRO A 115 -11.00 -4.37 13.25
CA PRO A 115 -10.58 -5.68 12.76
C PRO A 115 -11.74 -6.52 12.20
N LYS A 116 -12.92 -6.45 12.83
CA LYS A 116 -14.09 -7.20 12.38
C LYS A 116 -14.60 -6.70 11.02
N LEU A 117 -14.69 -5.37 10.84
CA LEU A 117 -15.07 -4.77 9.56
C LEU A 117 -14.05 -5.11 8.45
N ARG A 118 -12.77 -5.15 8.79
CA ARG A 118 -11.71 -5.51 7.83
C ARG A 118 -11.84 -6.97 7.39
N TRP A 119 -12.10 -7.88 8.32
CA TRP A 119 -12.35 -9.29 8.02
C TRP A 119 -13.58 -9.47 7.13
N GLU A 120 -14.72 -8.86 7.47
CA GLU A 120 -15.95 -8.90 6.68
C GLU A 120 -15.70 -8.43 5.23
N ARG A 121 -14.94 -7.35 5.05
CA ARG A 121 -14.58 -6.83 3.72
C ARG A 121 -13.69 -7.79 2.93
N VAL A 122 -12.78 -8.48 3.60
CA VAL A 122 -11.92 -9.50 2.96
C VAL A 122 -12.77 -10.67 2.48
N CYS A 123 -13.66 -11.20 3.34
CA CYS A 123 -14.56 -12.30 2.97
C CYS A 123 -15.49 -11.95 1.79
N ILE A 124 -16.02 -10.70 1.75
CA ILE A 124 -16.91 -10.25 0.67
C ILE A 124 -16.15 -10.10 -0.66
N ARG A 125 -14.91 -9.66 -0.62
CA ARG A 125 -14.13 -9.35 -1.82
C ARG A 125 -13.88 -10.56 -2.70
N LYS A 126 -13.56 -11.72 -2.10
CA LYS A 126 -13.28 -13.01 -2.79
C LYS A 126 -12.29 -12.93 -3.96
N GLU A 127 -11.34 -11.99 -3.89
CA GLU A 127 -10.35 -11.78 -4.95
C GLU A 127 -9.13 -12.69 -4.82
N LYS A 128 -8.91 -13.28 -3.63
CA LYS A 128 -7.77 -14.12 -3.32
C LYS A 128 -8.22 -15.44 -2.71
N ALA A 129 -7.44 -16.49 -2.91
CA ALA A 129 -7.72 -17.81 -2.33
C ALA A 129 -7.86 -17.79 -0.79
N ASP A 130 -7.22 -16.82 -0.14
CA ASP A 130 -7.22 -16.65 1.32
C ASP A 130 -8.37 -15.75 1.82
N ASP A 131 -9.32 -15.35 0.99
CA ASP A 131 -10.40 -14.43 1.38
C ASP A 131 -11.56 -15.14 2.10
N ASP A 132 -11.65 -16.48 2.02
CA ASP A 132 -12.65 -17.30 2.77
C ASP A 132 -12.00 -17.93 4.01
N ILE A 133 -11.75 -17.09 5.02
CA ILE A 133 -11.07 -17.47 6.26
C ILE A 133 -11.91 -17.14 7.51
N SER A 134 -11.74 -17.95 8.57
CA SER A 134 -12.34 -17.62 9.87
C SER A 134 -11.73 -16.33 10.45
N TYR A 135 -12.48 -15.68 11.34
CA TYR A 135 -12.00 -14.47 12.01
C TYR A 135 -10.71 -14.70 12.82
N GLU A 136 -10.60 -15.87 13.48
CA GLU A 136 -9.42 -16.26 14.23
C GLU A 136 -8.19 -16.34 13.31
N LYS A 137 -8.31 -17.01 12.17
CA LYS A 137 -7.24 -17.10 11.17
C LYS A 137 -6.88 -15.74 10.61
N PHE A 138 -7.87 -14.86 10.37
CA PHE A 138 -7.62 -13.49 9.97
C PHE A 138 -6.81 -12.72 11.01
N LEU A 139 -7.10 -12.88 12.31
CA LEU A 139 -6.32 -12.26 13.39
C LEU A 139 -4.90 -12.82 13.48
N GLU A 140 -4.70 -14.09 13.21
CA GLU A 140 -3.35 -14.68 13.15
C GLU A 140 -2.50 -14.08 12.03
N MET A 141 -3.10 -13.75 10.89
CA MET A 141 -2.38 -13.11 9.79
C MET A 141 -1.76 -11.75 10.18
N HIS A 142 -2.30 -11.07 11.19
CA HIS A 142 -1.70 -9.83 11.72
C HIS A 142 -0.37 -10.05 12.46
N LYS A 143 -0.07 -11.28 12.84
CA LYS A 143 1.20 -11.66 13.49
C LYS A 143 2.32 -11.92 12.46
N LEU A 144 2.02 -11.92 11.16
CA LEU A 144 3.03 -12.07 10.13
C LEU A 144 4.04 -10.93 10.17
N SER A 145 5.29 -11.23 9.92
CA SER A 145 6.40 -10.25 9.96
C SER A 145 6.18 -9.03 9.05
N THR A 146 5.40 -9.20 7.99
CA THR A 146 5.01 -8.12 7.06
C THR A 146 3.86 -7.25 7.57
N GLU A 147 3.07 -7.71 8.53
CA GLU A 147 1.90 -6.97 9.07
C GLU A 147 2.21 -6.28 10.40
N VAL A 148 3.06 -6.89 11.24
CA VAL A 148 3.44 -6.36 12.57
C VAL A 148 3.95 -4.91 12.54
N PRO A 149 4.72 -4.44 11.54
CA PRO A 149 5.18 -3.06 11.51
C PRO A 149 4.10 -2.04 11.14
N VAL A 150 3.02 -2.47 10.45
CA VAL A 150 2.01 -1.56 9.88
C VAL A 150 1.35 -0.64 10.93
N PRO A 151 0.85 -1.14 12.08
CA PRO A 151 0.30 -0.25 13.11
C PRO A 151 1.34 0.69 13.72
N LYS A 152 2.62 0.28 13.78
CA LYS A 152 3.71 1.12 14.29
C LYS A 152 3.99 2.29 13.32
N ILE A 153 4.05 2.02 12.02
CA ILE A 153 4.15 3.05 10.97
C ILE A 153 2.93 3.96 11.04
N GLY A 154 1.73 3.39 11.20
CA GLY A 154 0.49 4.12 11.30
C GLY A 154 0.44 5.11 12.49
N LYS A 155 1.10 4.81 13.61
CA LYS A 155 1.19 5.73 14.75
C LYS A 155 1.93 7.03 14.40
N GLU A 156 2.92 6.95 13.53
CA GLU A 156 3.80 8.06 13.11
C GLU A 156 3.43 8.63 11.73
N ALA A 157 2.32 8.14 11.11
CA ALA A 157 1.86 8.63 9.83
C ALA A 157 1.45 10.11 9.89
N ASP A 158 1.69 10.83 8.80
CA ASP A 158 1.33 12.25 8.67
C ASP A 158 -0.20 12.44 8.67
N PHE A 159 -0.91 11.46 8.09
CA PHE A 159 -2.37 11.44 8.06
C PHE A 159 -2.89 10.05 8.44
N LYS A 160 -3.95 10.03 9.23
CA LYS A 160 -4.63 8.80 9.66
C LYS A 160 -6.08 8.87 9.25
N LEU A 161 -6.52 7.93 8.42
CA LEU A 161 -7.89 7.81 7.95
C LEU A 161 -8.52 6.58 8.56
N GLN A 162 -9.59 6.79 9.31
CA GLN A 162 -10.34 5.71 9.94
C GLN A 162 -11.56 5.36 9.07
N ASN A 163 -11.54 4.18 8.47
CA ASN A 163 -12.56 3.73 7.52
C ASN A 163 -13.58 2.80 8.21
N ASN A 164 -14.25 3.29 9.26
CA ASN A 164 -15.27 2.52 9.98
C ASN A 164 -16.70 2.87 9.55
N GLY A 165 -16.88 3.99 8.89
CA GLY A 165 -18.17 4.49 8.45
C GLY A 165 -18.54 4.09 7.02
N SER A 166 -19.42 4.86 6.43
CA SER A 166 -19.87 4.71 5.05
C SER A 166 -18.75 5.04 4.04
N LYS A 167 -18.89 4.52 2.82
CA LYS A 167 -17.99 4.85 1.70
C LYS A 167 -17.96 6.36 1.42
N ALA A 168 -19.10 7.05 1.57
CA ALA A 168 -19.18 8.49 1.35
C ALA A 168 -18.38 9.31 2.40
N GLU A 169 -18.44 8.91 3.66
CA GLU A 169 -17.63 9.52 4.72
C GLU A 169 -16.15 9.31 4.47
N PHE A 170 -15.75 8.08 4.12
CA PHE A 170 -14.36 7.79 3.79
C PHE A 170 -13.87 8.60 2.58
N TYR A 171 -14.69 8.79 1.57
CA TYR A 171 -14.37 9.63 0.41
C TYR A 171 -14.15 11.10 0.77
N LYS A 172 -14.94 11.65 1.71
CA LYS A 172 -14.74 13.01 2.24
C LYS A 172 -13.39 13.15 2.92
N GLU A 173 -13.01 12.18 3.75
CA GLU A 173 -11.71 12.17 4.42
C GLU A 173 -10.54 12.05 3.44
N ILE A 174 -10.67 11.20 2.42
CA ILE A 174 -9.65 11.09 1.35
C ILE A 174 -9.49 12.44 0.65
N LYS A 175 -10.60 13.04 0.20
CA LYS A 175 -10.59 14.34 -0.47
C LYS A 175 -9.87 15.39 0.36
N LYS A 176 -10.29 15.56 1.61
CA LYS A 176 -9.67 16.50 2.56
C LYS A 176 -8.16 16.28 2.68
N THR A 177 -7.74 15.01 2.80
CA THR A 177 -6.32 14.68 2.95
C THR A 177 -5.52 15.00 1.68
N ILE A 178 -6.05 14.69 0.50
CA ILE A 178 -5.35 14.98 -0.76
C ILE A 178 -5.28 16.49 -1.02
N ASP A 179 -6.35 17.22 -0.74
CA ASP A 179 -6.39 18.69 -0.92
C ASP A 179 -5.36 19.42 0.00
N LEU A 180 -5.05 18.85 1.18
CA LEU A 180 -4.01 19.36 2.07
C LEU A 180 -2.58 19.06 1.58
N LEU A 181 -2.40 18.13 0.67
CA LEU A 181 -1.09 17.71 0.15
C LEU A 181 -0.71 18.44 -1.15
N GLN A 182 -1.65 19.08 -1.81
CA GLN A 182 -1.45 19.83 -3.06
C GLN A 182 -1.10 21.29 -2.80
#